data_2a56679c728e68edadaae581ec715f05
#
_entry.id   2a56679c728e68edadaae581ec715f05
#
_cell.length_a   1.000
_cell.length_b   1.000
_cell.length_c   1.000
_cell.angle_alpha   90.00
_cell.angle_beta   90.00
_cell.angle_gamma   90.00
#
_symmetry.space_group_name_H-M   'P 1'
#
loop_
_entity.id
_entity.type
_entity.pdbx_description
1 polymer ?
#
loop_
_entity_poly.entity_id
_entity_poly.type
_entity_poly.pdbx_seq_one_letter_code
_entity_poly.pdbx_strand_id
1 'polypeptide(L)'
;MIRAICLNPVIDRSYHVNGFEPGKKYFHLLREVSIGGKGINVAKVCKQCGEPVALYGFIAGSNGRMIRAFMEKEGIDACLIEINGNTSETINIIDLEQGRESELVEQGPTVEKRQGEQLLCRLREALQRDDIVICSGMTIEGAPDSLYSEISAMCQWKEARCFLDTNSVTVEQLRKDGYYFYKPNMQELFELFGMEPVSDRTVVRKLALQLVQDGVAYVLVSLGSEGGILAGREGCWEAVIPSVQVTSTIGSGDSTVAGFAIGLRKSWSMEEIFRFSMACGIANAMEKQVGRVDPERLEMIK
;
A
#
# COMPACT_ATOMS: atom_id res chain seq x y z
N MET A 1 -1.64 -16.10 -7.89
CA MET A 1 -2.56 -15.36 -7.00
C MET A 1 -1.86 -14.12 -6.44
N ILE A 2 -2.59 -13.05 -6.06
CA ILE A 2 -2.01 -11.91 -5.34
C ILE A 2 -2.17 -12.17 -3.83
N ARG A 3 -1.08 -11.92 -3.06
CA ARG A 3 -1.06 -12.05 -1.60
C ARG A 3 -0.62 -10.72 -1.01
N ALA A 4 -1.56 -9.98 -0.42
CA ALA A 4 -1.29 -8.69 0.21
C ALA A 4 -0.90 -8.91 1.67
N ILE A 5 0.20 -8.31 2.09
CA ILE A 5 0.67 -8.30 3.48
C ILE A 5 0.28 -6.97 4.11
N CYS A 6 -0.46 -7.01 5.20
CA CYS A 6 -0.81 -5.86 6.01
C CYS A 6 -0.48 -6.14 7.48
N LEU A 7 0.70 -5.69 7.90
CA LEU A 7 1.16 -5.94 9.27
C LEU A 7 0.50 -5.01 10.28
N ASN A 8 0.17 -3.79 9.86
CA ASN A 8 -0.48 -2.75 10.67
C ASN A 8 -1.84 -2.34 10.05
N PRO A 9 -2.88 -3.17 10.16
CA PRO A 9 -4.22 -2.73 9.84
C PRO A 9 -4.72 -1.68 10.85
N VAL A 10 -5.64 -0.81 10.43
CA VAL A 10 -6.15 0.28 11.26
C VAL A 10 -7.66 0.46 11.07
N ILE A 11 -8.34 0.94 12.10
CA ILE A 11 -9.70 1.45 11.99
C ILE A 11 -9.63 2.98 11.97
N ASP A 12 -10.05 3.58 10.86
CA ASP A 12 -10.12 5.03 10.72
C ASP A 12 -11.52 5.52 11.10
N ARG A 13 -11.61 6.47 12.03
CA ARG A 13 -12.84 7.13 12.44
C ARG A 13 -12.76 8.61 12.14
N SER A 14 -13.54 9.06 11.16
CA SER A 14 -13.59 10.47 10.79
C SER A 14 -14.81 11.14 11.41
N TYR A 15 -14.59 12.25 12.10
CA TYR A 15 -15.61 13.10 12.69
C TYR A 15 -15.64 14.44 11.99
N HIS A 16 -16.80 14.81 11.45
CA HIS A 16 -16.99 16.09 10.77
C HIS A 16 -17.49 17.12 11.78
N VAL A 17 -16.77 18.22 11.96
CA VAL A 17 -17.03 19.28 12.94
C VAL A 17 -17.05 20.63 12.22
N ASN A 18 -17.94 21.52 12.61
CA ASN A 18 -17.90 22.93 12.17
C ASN A 18 -17.17 23.75 13.23
N GLY A 19 -15.99 24.27 12.91
CA GLY A 19 -15.18 25.10 13.79
C GLY A 19 -14.63 24.33 14.98
N PHE A 20 -13.67 23.44 14.76
CA PHE A 20 -13.02 22.66 15.83
C PHE A 20 -12.09 23.52 16.67
N GLU A 21 -12.36 23.57 17.98
CA GLU A 21 -11.53 24.27 18.98
C GLU A 21 -11.22 23.32 20.16
N PRO A 22 -9.98 23.24 20.62
CA PRO A 22 -9.62 22.48 21.81
C PRO A 22 -10.38 22.97 23.04
N GLY A 23 -10.79 22.03 23.91
CA GLY A 23 -11.50 22.33 25.16
C GLY A 23 -13.01 22.49 25.03
N LYS A 24 -13.58 22.45 23.85
CA LYS A 24 -15.04 22.46 23.61
C LYS A 24 -15.63 21.06 23.56
N LYS A 25 -16.94 20.96 23.80
CA LYS A 25 -17.73 19.73 23.61
C LYS A 25 -18.53 19.84 22.34
N TYR A 26 -18.51 18.76 21.58
CA TYR A 26 -19.25 18.62 20.33
C TYR A 26 -20.25 17.47 20.43
N PHE A 27 -21.47 17.66 19.94
CA PHE A 27 -22.57 16.71 20.04
C PHE A 27 -23.12 16.41 18.66
N HIS A 28 -23.74 15.22 18.50
CA HIS A 28 -24.42 14.80 17.26
C HIS A 28 -23.56 14.87 16.00
N LEU A 29 -22.28 14.52 16.13
CA LEU A 29 -21.34 14.56 15.02
C LEU A 29 -21.63 13.45 13.99
N LEU A 30 -21.49 13.76 12.73
CA LEU A 30 -21.41 12.76 11.69
C LEU A 30 -20.08 11.99 11.86
N ARG A 31 -20.21 10.67 11.97
CA ARG A 31 -19.06 9.78 12.09
C ARG A 31 -19.02 8.82 10.90
N GLU A 32 -17.90 8.76 10.24
CA GLU A 32 -17.59 7.74 9.25
C GLU A 32 -16.57 6.75 9.85
N VAL A 33 -16.69 5.49 9.48
CA VAL A 33 -15.76 4.43 9.90
C VAL A 33 -15.28 3.71 8.65
N SER A 34 -13.98 3.64 8.47
CA SER A 34 -13.35 2.89 7.40
C SER A 34 -12.28 1.95 7.92
N ILE A 35 -11.95 0.95 7.14
CA ILE A 35 -10.89 0.00 7.44
C ILE A 35 -9.73 0.30 6.52
N GLY A 36 -8.60 0.66 7.15
CA GLY A 36 -7.37 1.08 6.52
C GLY A 36 -6.23 0.10 6.72
N GLY A 37 -5.10 0.49 6.19
CA GLY A 37 -3.86 -0.26 6.11
C GLY A 37 -3.50 -0.56 4.66
N LYS A 38 -2.24 -0.27 4.27
CA LYS A 38 -1.80 -0.33 2.87
C LYS A 38 -2.13 -1.68 2.20
N GLY A 39 -1.83 -2.81 2.84
CA GLY A 39 -2.14 -4.13 2.30
C GLY A 39 -3.65 -4.41 2.15
N ILE A 40 -4.49 -3.84 3.03
CA ILE A 40 -5.94 -3.91 2.90
C ILE A 40 -6.42 -3.12 1.69
N ASN A 41 -5.88 -1.92 1.47
CA ASN A 41 -6.21 -1.10 0.31
C ASN A 41 -5.85 -1.82 -0.99
N VAL A 42 -4.66 -2.44 -1.07
CA VAL A 42 -4.26 -3.30 -2.18
C VAL A 42 -5.27 -4.43 -2.40
N ALA A 43 -5.66 -5.14 -1.35
CA ALA A 43 -6.60 -6.26 -1.45
C ALA A 43 -7.99 -5.80 -1.95
N LYS A 44 -8.48 -4.66 -1.47
CA LYS A 44 -9.74 -4.04 -1.93
C LYS A 44 -9.72 -3.74 -3.42
N VAL A 45 -8.65 -3.09 -3.91
CA VAL A 45 -8.50 -2.76 -5.33
C VAL A 45 -8.42 -4.02 -6.19
N CYS A 46 -7.61 -5.01 -5.80
CA CYS A 46 -7.54 -6.29 -6.51
C CYS A 46 -8.92 -6.94 -6.63
N LYS A 47 -9.67 -7.00 -5.53
CA LYS A 47 -11.02 -7.58 -5.50
C LYS A 47 -11.99 -6.85 -6.42
N GLN A 48 -12.00 -5.51 -6.40
CA GLN A 48 -12.84 -4.67 -7.26
C GLN A 48 -12.54 -4.85 -8.74
N CYS A 49 -11.27 -5.10 -9.08
CA CYS A 49 -10.82 -5.41 -10.45
C CYS A 49 -11.01 -6.89 -10.83
N GLY A 50 -11.66 -7.70 -9.99
CA GLY A 50 -11.96 -9.11 -10.27
C GLY A 50 -10.76 -10.06 -10.13
N GLU A 51 -9.65 -9.62 -9.53
CA GLU A 51 -8.47 -10.46 -9.32
C GLU A 51 -8.52 -11.22 -8.01
N PRO A 52 -8.19 -12.53 -8.01
CA PRO A 52 -8.07 -13.31 -6.79
C PRO A 52 -6.97 -12.76 -5.89
N VAL A 53 -7.33 -12.44 -4.65
CA VAL A 53 -6.41 -11.89 -3.64
C VAL A 53 -6.64 -12.54 -2.29
N ALA A 54 -5.57 -12.73 -1.53
CA ALA A 54 -5.61 -13.13 -0.12
C ALA A 54 -4.82 -12.13 0.73
N LEU A 55 -5.38 -11.76 1.87
CA LEU A 55 -4.77 -10.85 2.84
C LEU A 55 -4.08 -11.64 3.95
N TYR A 56 -2.86 -11.25 4.31
CA TYR A 56 -2.09 -11.80 5.42
C TYR A 56 -1.70 -10.68 6.37
N GLY A 57 -1.81 -10.91 7.68
CA GLY A 57 -1.43 -9.90 8.65
C GLY A 57 -1.82 -10.24 10.08
N PHE A 58 -1.74 -9.24 10.96
CA PHE A 58 -2.07 -9.36 12.36
C PHE A 58 -3.31 -8.55 12.70
N ILE A 59 -4.13 -9.07 13.62
CA ILE A 59 -5.28 -8.38 14.19
C ILE A 59 -5.34 -8.59 15.69
N ALA A 60 -5.95 -7.65 16.41
CA ALA A 60 -6.10 -7.76 17.85
C ALA A 60 -7.44 -7.18 18.32
N GLY A 61 -8.03 -7.78 19.35
CA GLY A 61 -9.18 -7.25 20.08
C GLY A 61 -10.44 -7.02 19.26
N SER A 62 -11.23 -6.03 19.66
CA SER A 62 -12.50 -5.70 19.02
C SER A 62 -12.33 -5.12 17.61
N ASN A 63 -11.33 -4.27 17.42
CA ASN A 63 -11.01 -3.68 16.12
C ASN A 63 -10.56 -4.76 15.13
N GLY A 64 -9.76 -5.72 15.59
CA GLY A 64 -9.36 -6.87 14.79
C GLY A 64 -10.54 -7.72 14.32
N ARG A 65 -11.53 -7.97 15.21
CA ARG A 65 -12.76 -8.68 14.81
C ARG A 65 -13.58 -7.89 13.77
N MET A 66 -13.60 -6.56 13.88
CA MET A 66 -14.25 -5.69 12.89
C MET A 66 -13.57 -5.82 11.51
N ILE A 67 -12.25 -5.85 11.47
CA ILE A 67 -11.47 -6.06 10.23
C ILE A 67 -11.79 -7.43 9.62
N ARG A 68 -11.78 -8.50 10.43
CA ARG A 68 -12.13 -9.86 9.96
C ARG A 68 -13.52 -9.90 9.33
N ALA A 69 -14.52 -9.36 10.02
CA ALA A 69 -15.90 -9.30 9.52
C ALA A 69 -16.03 -8.49 8.21
N PHE A 70 -15.23 -7.42 8.08
CA PHE A 70 -15.17 -6.66 6.84
C PHE A 70 -14.57 -7.47 5.69
N MET A 71 -13.45 -8.20 5.91
CA MET A 71 -12.86 -9.05 4.87
C MET A 71 -13.85 -10.12 4.40
N GLU A 72 -14.56 -10.75 5.34
CA GLU A 72 -15.61 -11.73 5.04
C GLU A 72 -16.74 -11.12 4.20
N LYS A 73 -17.21 -9.93 4.58
CA LYS A 73 -18.26 -9.20 3.84
C LYS A 73 -17.81 -8.84 2.42
N GLU A 74 -16.58 -8.40 2.24
CA GLU A 74 -16.01 -8.07 0.93
C GLU A 74 -15.62 -9.33 0.12
N GLY A 75 -15.72 -10.52 0.70
CA GLY A 75 -15.33 -11.78 0.06
C GLY A 75 -13.83 -11.81 -0.27
N ILE A 76 -13.00 -11.25 0.61
CA ILE A 76 -11.54 -11.28 0.52
C ILE A 76 -11.04 -12.38 1.47
N ASP A 77 -10.36 -13.37 0.92
CA ASP A 77 -9.72 -14.41 1.72
C ASP A 77 -8.67 -13.78 2.64
N ALA A 78 -8.70 -14.09 3.94
CA ALA A 78 -7.81 -13.47 4.90
C ALA A 78 -7.24 -14.47 5.91
N CYS A 79 -5.93 -14.57 5.94
CA CYS A 79 -5.15 -15.30 6.93
C CYS A 79 -4.65 -14.31 8.00
N LEU A 80 -5.51 -14.00 8.97
CA LEU A 80 -5.25 -13.02 10.02
C LEU A 80 -4.88 -13.74 11.33
N ILE A 81 -3.65 -13.48 11.78
CA ILE A 81 -3.13 -14.02 13.07
C ILE A 81 -3.62 -13.09 14.17
N GLU A 82 -4.31 -13.68 15.16
CA GLU A 82 -4.72 -12.93 16.34
C GLU A 82 -3.56 -12.76 17.32
N ILE A 83 -3.37 -11.51 17.76
CA ILE A 83 -2.33 -11.14 18.72
C ILE A 83 -2.95 -10.42 19.93
N ASN A 84 -2.18 -10.24 20.99
CA ASN A 84 -2.63 -9.55 22.19
C ASN A 84 -2.79 -8.05 21.96
N GLY A 85 -3.72 -7.43 22.69
CA GLY A 85 -3.99 -5.99 22.61
C GLY A 85 -5.24 -5.65 21.81
N ASN A 86 -5.22 -4.52 21.12
CA ASN A 86 -6.25 -4.08 20.20
C ASN A 86 -5.60 -3.48 18.95
N THR A 87 -6.11 -3.82 17.79
CA THR A 87 -5.70 -3.19 16.52
C THR A 87 -5.90 -1.68 16.62
N SER A 88 -4.91 -0.91 16.17
CA SER A 88 -4.90 0.55 16.28
C SER A 88 -6.10 1.22 15.63
N GLU A 89 -6.41 2.37 16.16
CA GLU A 89 -7.45 3.25 15.65
C GLU A 89 -6.84 4.61 15.33
N THR A 90 -7.28 5.21 14.25
CA THR A 90 -6.98 6.59 13.91
C THR A 90 -8.25 7.40 14.03
N ILE A 91 -8.21 8.50 14.76
CA ILE A 91 -9.32 9.45 14.87
C ILE A 91 -8.97 10.68 14.04
N ASN A 92 -9.74 10.92 12.99
CA ASN A 92 -9.63 12.08 12.12
C ASN A 92 -10.71 13.10 12.50
N ILE A 93 -10.31 14.30 12.85
CA ILE A 93 -11.20 15.44 13.10
C ILE A 93 -11.14 16.35 11.88
N ILE A 94 -12.22 16.37 11.10
CA ILE A 94 -12.33 17.15 9.86
C ILE A 94 -13.12 18.42 10.20
N ASP A 95 -12.41 19.54 10.25
CA ASP A 95 -13.01 20.87 10.46
C ASP A 95 -13.52 21.43 9.14
N LEU A 96 -14.83 21.37 8.96
CA LEU A 96 -15.50 21.80 7.73
C LEU A 96 -15.46 23.33 7.53
N GLU A 97 -15.37 24.11 8.62
CA GLU A 97 -15.34 25.56 8.56
C GLU A 97 -13.97 26.08 8.14
N GLN A 98 -12.89 25.46 8.68
CA GLN A 98 -11.53 25.91 8.45
C GLN A 98 -10.80 25.09 7.37
N GLY A 99 -11.43 24.00 6.86
CA GLY A 99 -10.83 23.13 5.86
C GLY A 99 -9.56 22.45 6.36
N ARG A 100 -9.49 22.12 7.66
CA ARG A 100 -8.32 21.49 8.30
C ARG A 100 -8.66 20.10 8.80
N GLU A 101 -7.66 19.23 8.81
CA GLU A 101 -7.77 17.89 9.39
C GLU A 101 -6.76 17.75 10.53
N SER A 102 -7.18 17.12 11.63
CA SER A 102 -6.33 16.74 12.76
C SER A 102 -6.45 15.24 12.96
N GLU A 103 -5.30 14.58 13.03
CA GLU A 103 -5.22 13.13 13.16
C GLU A 103 -4.65 12.72 14.50
N LEU A 104 -5.32 11.81 15.19
CA LEU A 104 -4.87 11.19 16.44
C LEU A 104 -4.66 9.71 16.16
N VAL A 105 -3.41 9.28 16.13
CA VAL A 105 -3.02 7.91 15.81
C VAL A 105 -2.69 7.17 17.10
N GLU A 106 -3.40 6.06 17.36
CA GLU A 106 -3.12 5.20 18.50
C GLU A 106 -1.89 4.32 18.23
N GLN A 107 -1.18 3.99 19.30
CA GLN A 107 -0.16 2.94 19.25
C GLN A 107 -0.82 1.59 18.96
N GLY A 108 -0.28 0.87 17.99
CA GLY A 108 -0.74 -0.48 17.65
C GLY A 108 -0.29 -1.54 18.66
N PRO A 109 -0.78 -2.77 18.51
CA PRO A 109 -0.36 -3.90 19.32
C PRO A 109 1.05 -4.35 18.95
N THR A 110 1.72 -5.05 19.86
CA THR A 110 3.06 -5.61 19.64
C THR A 110 2.97 -7.09 19.27
N VAL A 111 3.74 -7.50 18.28
CA VAL A 111 3.84 -8.90 17.83
C VAL A 111 4.95 -9.62 18.58
N GLU A 112 4.64 -10.82 19.08
CA GLU A 112 5.65 -11.73 19.62
C GLU A 112 6.31 -12.53 18.48
N LYS A 113 7.57 -12.93 18.68
CA LYS A 113 8.34 -13.70 17.70
C LYS A 113 7.56 -14.92 17.15
N ARG A 114 6.87 -15.66 18.03
CA ARG A 114 6.06 -16.83 17.66
C ARG A 114 4.96 -16.50 16.65
N GLN A 115 4.32 -15.35 16.79
CA GLN A 115 3.24 -14.90 15.90
C GLN A 115 3.80 -14.50 14.53
N GLY A 116 4.97 -13.84 14.50
CA GLY A 116 5.70 -13.59 13.26
C GLY A 116 6.07 -14.86 12.52
N GLU A 117 6.62 -15.85 13.22
CA GLU A 117 6.93 -17.19 12.68
C GLU A 117 5.67 -17.90 12.16
N GLN A 118 4.54 -17.75 12.86
CA GLN A 118 3.26 -18.32 12.43
C GLN A 118 2.77 -17.70 11.12
N LEU A 119 2.88 -16.36 10.94
CA LEU A 119 2.54 -15.67 9.71
C LEU A 119 3.38 -16.17 8.53
N LEU A 120 4.71 -16.25 8.74
CA LEU A 120 5.65 -16.76 7.72
C LEU A 120 5.35 -18.21 7.36
N CYS A 121 5.03 -19.06 8.33
CA CYS A 121 4.66 -20.46 8.09
C CYS A 121 3.39 -20.55 7.21
N ARG A 122 2.33 -19.81 7.57
CA ARG A 122 1.08 -19.78 6.79
C ARG A 122 1.30 -19.27 5.37
N LEU A 123 2.11 -18.24 5.22
CA LEU A 123 2.45 -17.70 3.89
C LEU A 123 3.23 -18.74 3.07
N ARG A 124 4.24 -19.41 3.68
CA ARG A 124 5.07 -20.45 3.03
C ARG A 124 4.26 -21.63 2.53
N GLU A 125 3.30 -22.09 3.33
CA GLU A 125 2.39 -23.21 2.99
C GLU A 125 1.50 -22.86 1.79
N ALA A 126 1.05 -21.60 1.71
CA ALA A 126 0.11 -21.16 0.69
C ALA A 126 0.80 -20.69 -0.59
N LEU A 127 2.07 -20.25 -0.51
CA LEU A 127 2.79 -19.63 -1.62
C LEU A 127 3.11 -20.61 -2.75
N GLN A 128 2.76 -20.22 -3.96
CA GLN A 128 2.98 -20.99 -5.18
C GLN A 128 3.85 -20.20 -6.16
N ARG A 129 4.39 -20.93 -7.15
CA ARG A 129 5.08 -20.34 -8.29
C ARG A 129 4.19 -19.28 -8.98
N ASP A 130 4.80 -18.20 -9.45
CA ASP A 130 4.14 -17.08 -10.12
C ASP A 130 3.12 -16.30 -9.27
N ASP A 131 3.01 -16.59 -7.96
CA ASP A 131 2.29 -15.72 -7.04
C ASP A 131 2.99 -14.35 -6.94
N ILE A 132 2.22 -13.33 -6.60
CA ILE A 132 2.73 -11.99 -6.30
C ILE A 132 2.45 -11.71 -4.84
N VAL A 133 3.50 -11.53 -4.05
CA VAL A 133 3.39 -11.10 -2.65
C VAL A 133 3.68 -9.61 -2.56
N ILE A 134 2.77 -8.84 -1.98
CA ILE A 134 2.88 -7.39 -1.85
C ILE A 134 3.09 -7.05 -0.38
N CYS A 135 4.30 -6.65 -0.03
CA CYS A 135 4.67 -6.15 1.29
C CYS A 135 4.45 -4.64 1.32
N SER A 136 3.39 -4.18 1.98
CA SER A 136 3.02 -2.77 2.01
C SER A 136 2.91 -2.23 3.43
N GLY A 137 3.47 -1.03 3.64
CA GLY A 137 3.44 -0.31 4.90
C GLY A 137 4.62 -0.62 5.81
N MET A 138 4.62 0.01 6.96
CA MET A 138 5.61 -0.21 8.01
C MET A 138 5.41 -1.58 8.67
N THR A 139 6.49 -2.12 9.20
CA THR A 139 6.45 -3.29 10.08
C THR A 139 5.71 -2.95 11.39
N ILE A 140 5.19 -3.96 12.06
CA ILE A 140 4.53 -3.81 13.36
C ILE A 140 5.58 -3.93 14.48
N GLU A 141 5.37 -3.24 15.59
CA GLU A 141 6.25 -3.32 16.75
C GLU A 141 6.43 -4.78 17.23
N GLY A 142 7.65 -5.16 17.53
CA GLY A 142 8.03 -6.53 17.93
C GLY A 142 8.27 -7.49 16.76
N ALA A 143 7.90 -7.14 15.53
CA ALA A 143 8.30 -7.90 14.36
C ALA A 143 9.80 -7.70 14.07
N PRO A 144 10.51 -8.74 13.62
CA PRO A 144 11.91 -8.57 13.23
C PRO A 144 12.02 -7.62 12.03
N ASP A 145 13.05 -6.78 11.99
CA ASP A 145 13.35 -5.89 10.87
C ASP A 145 13.56 -6.66 9.56
N SER A 146 13.94 -7.93 9.67
CA SER A 146 14.14 -8.85 8.54
C SER A 146 12.85 -9.42 7.95
N LEU A 147 11.67 -9.12 8.49
CA LEU A 147 10.43 -9.81 8.11
C LEU A 147 10.13 -9.71 6.61
N TYR A 148 10.28 -8.53 6.01
CA TYR A 148 10.08 -8.36 4.57
C TYR A 148 11.19 -9.00 3.74
N SER A 149 12.43 -8.99 4.24
CA SER A 149 13.57 -9.70 3.63
C SER A 149 13.34 -11.21 3.62
N GLU A 150 12.82 -11.78 4.71
CA GLU A 150 12.47 -13.20 4.80
C GLU A 150 11.34 -13.58 3.84
N ILE A 151 10.33 -12.71 3.69
CA ILE A 151 9.25 -12.89 2.71
C ILE A 151 9.83 -12.84 1.28
N SER A 152 10.73 -11.91 0.98
CA SER A 152 11.37 -11.83 -0.34
C SER A 152 12.19 -13.08 -0.65
N ALA A 153 13.00 -13.54 0.28
CA ALA A 153 13.76 -14.79 0.13
C ALA A 153 12.85 -16.01 -0.10
N MET A 154 11.72 -16.06 0.60
CA MET A 154 10.72 -17.11 0.41
C MET A 154 10.09 -17.05 -0.99
N CYS A 155 9.79 -15.84 -1.50
CA CYS A 155 9.28 -15.65 -2.85
C CYS A 155 10.28 -16.14 -3.90
N GLN A 156 11.58 -15.80 -3.75
CA GLN A 156 12.62 -16.26 -4.67
C GLN A 156 12.72 -17.80 -4.69
N TRP A 157 12.72 -18.43 -3.52
CA TRP A 157 12.76 -19.89 -3.42
C TRP A 157 11.57 -20.58 -4.08
N LYS A 158 10.38 -19.95 -4.04
CA LYS A 158 9.13 -20.47 -4.63
C LYS A 158 8.93 -20.01 -6.08
N GLU A 159 9.87 -19.25 -6.68
CA GLU A 159 9.72 -18.62 -7.99
C GLU A 159 8.46 -17.71 -8.06
N ALA A 160 8.14 -17.06 -6.94
CA ALA A 160 7.11 -16.03 -6.82
C ALA A 160 7.76 -14.63 -6.88
N ARG A 161 6.95 -13.59 -7.03
CA ARG A 161 7.43 -12.20 -7.14
C ARG A 161 7.11 -11.44 -5.87
N CYS A 162 8.11 -10.78 -5.28
CA CYS A 162 7.93 -9.92 -4.10
C CYS A 162 7.90 -8.45 -4.51
N PHE A 163 6.84 -7.76 -4.13
CA PHE A 163 6.67 -6.31 -4.28
C PHE A 163 6.87 -5.63 -2.94
N LEU A 164 7.47 -4.45 -2.96
CA LEU A 164 7.71 -3.66 -1.76
C LEU A 164 7.16 -2.24 -1.92
N ASP A 165 6.38 -1.78 -0.95
CA ASP A 165 5.86 -0.42 -0.82
C ASP A 165 5.97 0.05 0.64
N THR A 166 7.18 0.42 1.04
CA THR A 166 7.52 0.94 2.37
C THR A 166 8.65 1.96 2.28
N ASN A 167 8.66 2.90 3.20
CA ASN A 167 9.77 3.84 3.39
C ASN A 167 10.81 3.33 4.40
N SER A 168 10.53 2.22 5.09
CA SER A 168 11.43 1.63 6.09
C SER A 168 12.37 0.60 5.44
N VAL A 169 13.14 1.03 4.42
CA VAL A 169 14.08 0.18 3.70
C VAL A 169 15.33 0.98 3.33
N THR A 170 16.48 0.32 3.24
CA THR A 170 17.74 0.91 2.77
C THR A 170 18.09 0.43 1.36
N VAL A 171 18.95 1.18 0.66
CA VAL A 171 19.49 0.76 -0.65
C VAL A 171 20.20 -0.60 -0.54
N GLU A 172 20.92 -0.84 0.56
CA GLU A 172 21.61 -2.12 0.79
C GLU A 172 20.63 -3.29 0.92
N GLN A 173 19.51 -3.10 1.64
CA GLN A 173 18.45 -4.10 1.74
C GLN A 173 17.81 -4.37 0.38
N LEU A 174 17.46 -3.32 -0.39
CA LEU A 174 16.92 -3.49 -1.75
C LEU A 174 17.85 -4.31 -2.65
N ARG A 175 19.16 -4.02 -2.58
CA ARG A 175 20.20 -4.76 -3.34
C ARG A 175 20.31 -6.23 -2.93
N LYS A 176 20.24 -6.49 -1.62
CA LYS A 176 20.41 -7.84 -1.06
C LYS A 176 19.20 -8.72 -1.28
N ASP A 177 18.01 -8.14 -1.09
CA ASP A 177 16.76 -8.89 -0.99
C ASP A 177 16.10 -9.17 -2.35
N GLY A 178 16.51 -8.47 -3.43
CA GLY A 178 16.12 -8.79 -4.81
C GLY A 178 14.62 -8.70 -5.05
N TYR A 179 13.97 -7.61 -4.65
CA TYR A 179 12.55 -7.37 -4.90
C TYR A 179 12.25 -7.28 -6.40
N TYR A 180 11.12 -7.83 -6.80
CA TYR A 180 10.66 -7.72 -8.18
C TYR A 180 10.15 -6.31 -8.52
N PHE A 181 9.50 -5.64 -7.56
CA PHE A 181 8.94 -4.32 -7.74
C PHE A 181 9.11 -3.49 -6.47
N TYR A 182 9.50 -2.24 -6.62
CA TYR A 182 9.57 -1.26 -5.54
C TYR A 182 8.90 0.04 -5.95
N LYS A 183 8.04 0.60 -5.05
CA LYS A 183 7.32 1.83 -5.37
C LYS A 183 7.54 2.90 -4.29
N PRO A 184 8.55 3.76 -4.40
CA PRO A 184 8.65 4.98 -3.63
C PRO A 184 7.82 6.11 -4.26
N ASN A 185 7.46 7.13 -3.48
CA ASN A 185 7.18 8.44 -4.03
C ASN A 185 8.49 9.24 -4.21
N MET A 186 8.40 10.44 -4.78
CA MET A 186 9.58 11.29 -5.04
C MET A 186 10.37 11.57 -3.74
N GLN A 187 9.68 11.95 -2.67
CA GLN A 187 10.32 12.25 -1.39
C GLN A 187 11.01 11.02 -0.81
N GLU A 188 10.31 9.88 -0.75
CA GLU A 188 10.87 8.60 -0.26
C GLU A 188 12.09 8.16 -1.08
N LEU A 189 12.09 8.39 -2.40
CA LEU A 189 13.23 8.07 -3.24
C LEU A 189 14.46 8.90 -2.86
N PHE A 190 14.30 10.22 -2.68
CA PHE A 190 15.41 11.10 -2.31
C PHE A 190 15.91 10.80 -0.88
N GLU A 191 15.01 10.59 0.08
CA GLU A 191 15.34 10.18 1.44
C GLU A 191 16.15 8.88 1.47
N LEU A 192 15.78 7.89 0.64
CA LEU A 192 16.49 6.61 0.51
C LEU A 192 17.96 6.81 0.11
N PHE A 193 18.28 7.84 -0.70
CA PHE A 193 19.64 8.19 -1.11
C PHE A 193 20.29 9.25 -0.21
N GLY A 194 19.64 9.69 0.86
CA GLY A 194 20.13 10.74 1.75
C GLY A 194 20.25 12.10 1.06
N MET A 195 19.40 12.40 0.09
CA MET A 195 19.40 13.60 -0.72
C MET A 195 18.18 14.47 -0.46
N GLU A 196 18.33 15.77 -0.63
CA GLU A 196 17.18 16.69 -0.65
C GLU A 196 16.38 16.52 -1.95
N PRO A 197 15.02 16.51 -1.89
CA PRO A 197 14.19 16.38 -3.06
C PRO A 197 14.38 17.53 -4.07
N VAL A 198 14.52 17.18 -5.34
CA VAL A 198 14.56 18.14 -6.45
C VAL A 198 13.54 17.75 -7.52
N SER A 199 12.88 18.75 -8.13
CA SER A 199 11.84 18.53 -9.15
C SER A 199 12.41 18.19 -10.53
N ASP A 200 13.67 17.70 -10.62
CA ASP A 200 14.30 17.33 -11.89
C ASP A 200 14.03 15.86 -12.20
N ARG A 201 13.18 15.60 -13.18
CA ARG A 201 12.83 14.25 -13.64
C ARG A 201 14.05 13.44 -14.10
N THR A 202 15.11 14.11 -14.58
CA THR A 202 16.34 13.44 -15.00
C THR A 202 17.05 12.82 -13.80
N VAL A 203 17.07 13.52 -12.66
CA VAL A 203 17.62 13.01 -11.41
C VAL A 203 16.78 11.82 -10.89
N VAL A 204 15.45 11.98 -10.85
CA VAL A 204 14.53 10.91 -10.43
C VAL A 204 14.74 9.65 -11.27
N ARG A 205 14.80 9.80 -12.61
CA ARG A 205 15.06 8.70 -13.54
C ARG A 205 16.39 8.01 -13.25
N LYS A 206 17.46 8.79 -13.02
CA LYS A 206 18.80 8.27 -12.71
C LYS A 206 18.80 7.45 -11.43
N LEU A 207 18.16 7.95 -10.36
CA LEU A 207 18.07 7.24 -9.07
C LEU A 207 17.24 5.95 -9.21
N ALA A 208 16.11 5.99 -9.92
CA ALA A 208 15.29 4.81 -10.17
C ALA A 208 16.06 3.74 -10.98
N LEU A 209 16.78 4.12 -12.03
CA LEU A 209 17.64 3.21 -12.80
C LEU A 209 18.78 2.64 -11.97
N GLN A 210 19.33 3.40 -11.02
CA GLN A 210 20.34 2.88 -10.11
C GLN A 210 19.79 1.75 -9.24
N LEU A 211 18.58 1.87 -8.69
CA LEU A 211 17.94 0.80 -7.94
C LEU A 211 17.69 -0.46 -8.81
N VAL A 212 17.39 -0.26 -10.10
CA VAL A 212 17.28 -1.38 -11.05
C VAL A 212 18.65 -2.06 -11.26
N GLN A 213 19.73 -1.29 -11.39
CA GLN A 213 21.10 -1.83 -11.48
C GLN A 213 21.51 -2.53 -10.17
N ASP A 214 21.01 -2.05 -9.04
CA ASP A 214 21.25 -2.63 -7.72
C ASP A 214 20.41 -3.90 -7.44
N GLY A 215 19.53 -4.32 -8.37
CA GLY A 215 18.89 -5.64 -8.30
C GLY A 215 17.36 -5.65 -8.21
N VAL A 216 16.70 -4.50 -8.08
CA VAL A 216 15.24 -4.41 -8.18
C VAL A 216 14.84 -4.55 -9.66
N ALA A 217 13.86 -5.41 -9.98
CA ALA A 217 13.52 -5.60 -11.39
C ALA A 217 12.78 -4.38 -11.98
N TYR A 218 11.85 -3.78 -11.23
CA TYR A 218 11.12 -2.58 -11.61
C TYR A 218 10.97 -1.61 -10.45
N VAL A 219 11.19 -0.32 -10.71
CA VAL A 219 11.02 0.77 -9.75
C VAL A 219 10.03 1.78 -10.32
N LEU A 220 8.89 1.97 -9.64
CA LEU A 220 7.88 2.97 -10.00
C LEU A 220 7.94 4.13 -9.02
N VAL A 221 8.35 5.30 -9.48
CA VAL A 221 8.38 6.52 -8.67
C VAL A 221 7.12 7.32 -8.96
N SER A 222 6.27 7.50 -7.95
CA SER A 222 5.09 8.37 -8.09
C SER A 222 5.45 9.84 -7.84
N LEU A 223 4.96 10.72 -8.73
CA LEU A 223 5.23 12.17 -8.73
C LEU A 223 3.97 12.98 -8.40
N GLY A 224 2.99 12.40 -7.72
CA GLY A 224 1.72 13.04 -7.42
C GLY A 224 0.96 13.46 -8.69
N SER A 225 0.55 14.71 -8.77
CA SER A 225 -0.16 15.27 -9.94
C SER A 225 0.69 15.35 -11.21
N GLU A 226 2.00 15.16 -11.10
CA GLU A 226 2.90 15.17 -12.26
C GLU A 226 3.04 13.79 -12.92
N GLY A 227 2.37 12.75 -12.39
CA GLY A 227 2.37 11.41 -12.96
C GLY A 227 3.35 10.46 -12.30
N GLY A 228 4.17 9.78 -13.09
CA GLY A 228 5.13 8.81 -12.55
C GLY A 228 6.20 8.40 -13.54
N ILE A 229 7.24 7.78 -13.01
CA ILE A 229 8.36 7.22 -13.78
C ILE A 229 8.48 5.74 -13.40
N LEU A 230 8.45 4.86 -14.39
CA LEU A 230 8.75 3.44 -14.25
C LEU A 230 10.10 3.14 -14.85
N ALA A 231 11.02 2.61 -14.06
CA ALA A 231 12.32 2.13 -14.51
C ALA A 231 12.37 0.60 -14.46
N GLY A 232 12.94 -0.01 -15.47
CA GLY A 232 13.19 -1.45 -15.56
C GLY A 232 14.42 -1.74 -16.41
N ARG A 233 14.79 -3.00 -16.57
CA ARG A 233 15.95 -3.37 -17.40
C ARG A 233 15.76 -3.03 -18.87
N GLU A 234 14.53 -2.99 -19.35
CA GLU A 234 14.18 -2.67 -20.73
C GLU A 234 14.22 -1.17 -21.03
N GLY A 235 14.28 -0.31 -19.98
CA GLY A 235 14.30 1.13 -20.12
C GLY A 235 13.48 1.87 -19.06
N CYS A 236 13.10 3.09 -19.41
CA CYS A 236 12.22 3.93 -18.58
C CYS A 236 11.00 4.36 -19.37
N TRP A 237 9.86 4.37 -18.67
CA TRP A 237 8.60 4.91 -19.14
C TRP A 237 8.20 6.09 -18.25
N GLU A 238 7.59 7.10 -18.84
CA GLU A 238 7.02 8.24 -18.12
C GLU A 238 5.53 8.32 -18.41
N ALA A 239 4.75 8.47 -17.34
CA ALA A 239 3.32 8.74 -17.43
C ALA A 239 3.04 10.20 -17.06
N VAL A 240 2.25 10.86 -17.90
CA VAL A 240 1.61 12.14 -17.59
C VAL A 240 0.15 11.83 -17.30
N ILE A 241 -0.36 12.30 -16.19
CA ILE A 241 -1.75 12.04 -15.81
C ILE A 241 -2.67 13.19 -16.25
N PRO A 242 -3.92 12.88 -16.60
CA PRO A 242 -4.90 13.90 -16.92
C PRO A 242 -5.24 14.72 -15.67
N SER A 243 -5.66 15.97 -15.88
CA SER A 243 -6.24 16.78 -14.80
C SER A 243 -7.59 16.21 -14.39
N VAL A 244 -7.71 15.79 -13.15
CA VAL A 244 -8.94 15.20 -12.57
C VAL A 244 -9.34 15.95 -11.31
N GLN A 245 -10.62 15.88 -10.95
CA GLN A 245 -11.07 16.37 -9.67
C GLN A 245 -10.65 15.37 -8.57
N VAL A 246 -9.64 15.75 -7.77
CA VAL A 246 -9.14 14.96 -6.66
C VAL A 246 -10.04 15.15 -5.44
N THR A 247 -10.44 14.05 -4.83
CA THR A 247 -11.18 14.01 -3.56
C THR A 247 -10.26 13.68 -2.40
N SER A 248 -9.41 12.66 -2.55
CA SER A 248 -8.40 12.26 -1.55
C SER A 248 -7.25 11.53 -2.22
N THR A 249 -6.02 11.87 -1.88
CA THR A 249 -4.84 11.17 -2.41
C THR A 249 -4.45 9.94 -1.58
N ILE A 250 -5.08 9.73 -0.41
CA ILE A 250 -4.79 8.59 0.46
C ILE A 250 -5.14 7.28 -0.26
N GLY A 251 -4.24 6.30 -0.21
CA GLY A 251 -4.41 4.99 -0.86
C GLY A 251 -4.14 4.97 -2.37
N SER A 252 -3.82 6.12 -3.01
CA SER A 252 -3.48 6.15 -4.44
C SER A 252 -2.20 5.35 -4.73
N GLY A 253 -1.20 5.40 -3.85
CA GLY A 253 -0.01 4.57 -3.94
C GLY A 253 -0.33 3.08 -3.87
N ASP A 254 -1.17 2.66 -2.92
CA ASP A 254 -1.60 1.28 -2.74
C ASP A 254 -2.37 0.78 -3.98
N SER A 255 -3.24 1.64 -4.53
CA SER A 255 -4.00 1.35 -5.75
C SER A 255 -3.09 1.22 -6.98
N THR A 256 -2.04 2.03 -7.05
CA THR A 256 -1.00 1.94 -8.09
C THR A 256 -0.26 0.60 -8.01
N VAL A 257 0.14 0.16 -6.81
CA VAL A 257 0.78 -1.15 -6.60
C VAL A 257 -0.16 -2.29 -6.99
N ALA A 258 -1.43 -2.21 -6.60
CA ALA A 258 -2.44 -3.20 -6.98
C ALA A 258 -2.60 -3.28 -8.51
N GLY A 259 -2.70 -2.13 -9.18
CA GLY A 259 -2.79 -2.07 -10.65
C GLY A 259 -1.59 -2.70 -11.35
N PHE A 260 -0.37 -2.47 -10.84
CA PHE A 260 0.83 -3.12 -11.39
C PHE A 260 0.79 -4.65 -11.24
N ALA A 261 0.39 -5.13 -10.07
CA ALA A 261 0.26 -6.57 -9.80
C ALA A 261 -0.81 -7.23 -10.70
N ILE A 262 -1.95 -6.56 -10.90
CA ILE A 262 -3.04 -7.02 -11.77
C ILE A 262 -2.57 -7.14 -13.21
N GLY A 263 -1.95 -6.09 -13.75
CA GLY A 263 -1.44 -6.09 -15.13
C GLY A 263 -0.37 -7.15 -15.37
N LEU A 264 0.52 -7.36 -14.39
CA LEU A 264 1.53 -8.40 -14.45
C LEU A 264 0.91 -9.80 -14.46
N ARG A 265 -0.13 -10.05 -13.68
CA ARG A 265 -0.85 -11.32 -13.69
C ARG A 265 -1.58 -11.58 -15.03
N LYS A 266 -2.05 -10.53 -15.68
CA LYS A 266 -2.69 -10.61 -16.98
C LYS A 266 -1.70 -10.73 -18.13
N SER A 267 -0.40 -10.73 -17.83
CA SER A 267 0.69 -10.82 -18.81
C SER A 267 0.62 -9.71 -19.88
N TRP A 268 0.19 -8.52 -19.48
CA TRP A 268 0.19 -7.36 -20.35
C TRP A 268 1.61 -6.86 -20.64
N SER A 269 1.78 -6.06 -21.68
CA SER A 269 3.03 -5.35 -21.93
C SER A 269 3.36 -4.40 -20.77
N MET A 270 4.63 -4.06 -20.57
CA MET A 270 5.04 -3.18 -19.48
C MET A 270 4.41 -1.79 -19.60
N GLU A 271 4.20 -1.31 -20.81
CA GLU A 271 3.49 -0.05 -21.05
C GLU A 271 2.03 -0.12 -20.59
N GLU A 272 1.31 -1.20 -20.92
CA GLU A 272 -0.07 -1.41 -20.48
C GLU A 272 -0.16 -1.56 -18.97
N ILE A 273 0.77 -2.30 -18.35
CA ILE A 273 0.87 -2.47 -16.90
C ILE A 273 1.05 -1.10 -16.24
N PHE A 274 2.00 -0.31 -16.71
CA PHE A 274 2.28 1.01 -16.13
C PHE A 274 1.09 1.96 -16.28
N ARG A 275 0.48 2.01 -17.47
CA ARG A 275 -0.71 2.82 -17.73
C ARG A 275 -1.86 2.44 -16.78
N PHE A 276 -2.17 1.16 -16.67
CA PHE A 276 -3.22 0.66 -15.79
C PHE A 276 -2.91 0.92 -14.31
N SER A 277 -1.66 0.74 -13.90
CA SER A 277 -1.17 1.02 -12.55
C SER A 277 -1.43 2.49 -12.17
N MET A 278 -1.05 3.43 -13.04
CA MET A 278 -1.30 4.86 -12.84
C MET A 278 -2.80 5.16 -12.83
N ALA A 279 -3.58 4.56 -13.73
CA ALA A 279 -5.03 4.74 -13.79
C ALA A 279 -5.72 4.29 -12.48
N CYS A 280 -5.29 3.19 -11.84
CA CYS A 280 -5.79 2.77 -10.54
C CYS A 280 -5.51 3.82 -9.45
N GLY A 281 -4.32 4.41 -9.42
CA GLY A 281 -3.98 5.48 -8.48
C GLY A 281 -4.85 6.73 -8.69
N ILE A 282 -5.08 7.13 -9.94
CA ILE A 282 -5.93 8.27 -10.31
C ILE A 282 -7.39 7.98 -9.93
N ALA A 283 -7.93 6.81 -10.26
CA ALA A 283 -9.29 6.42 -9.95
C ALA A 283 -9.55 6.46 -8.44
N ASN A 284 -8.59 5.96 -7.63
CA ASN A 284 -8.68 6.08 -6.17
C ASN A 284 -8.68 7.54 -5.71
N ALA A 285 -7.85 8.41 -6.31
CA ALA A 285 -7.78 9.82 -5.94
C ALA A 285 -9.10 10.58 -6.18
N MET A 286 -9.95 10.09 -7.07
CA MET A 286 -11.28 10.65 -7.36
C MET A 286 -12.36 10.15 -6.39
N GLU A 287 -12.08 9.13 -5.57
CA GLU A 287 -13.02 8.53 -4.63
C GLU A 287 -12.87 9.12 -3.22
N LYS A 288 -13.98 9.08 -2.45
CA LYS A 288 -13.95 9.46 -1.02
C LYS A 288 -13.37 8.34 -0.15
N GLN A 289 -13.58 7.10 -0.55
CA GLN A 289 -13.16 5.94 0.21
C GLN A 289 -11.80 5.46 -0.26
N VAL A 290 -10.88 5.27 0.68
CA VAL A 290 -9.53 4.76 0.44
C VAL A 290 -9.57 3.31 -0.07
N GLY A 291 -8.73 3.01 -1.05
CA GLY A 291 -8.67 1.68 -1.68
C GLY A 291 -9.93 1.36 -2.50
N ARG A 292 -10.57 2.39 -3.07
CA ARG A 292 -11.69 2.23 -3.99
C ARG A 292 -11.29 2.68 -5.39
N VAL A 293 -11.67 1.87 -6.36
CA VAL A 293 -11.57 2.20 -7.79
C VAL A 293 -12.89 1.85 -8.45
N ASP A 294 -13.47 2.82 -9.15
CA ASP A 294 -14.66 2.58 -9.95
C ASP A 294 -14.24 1.97 -11.30
N PRO A 295 -14.66 0.73 -11.63
CA PRO A 295 -14.28 0.08 -12.88
C PRO A 295 -14.67 0.87 -14.14
N GLU A 296 -15.79 1.60 -14.14
CA GLU A 296 -16.22 2.41 -15.29
C GLU A 296 -15.28 3.62 -15.47
N ARG A 297 -14.93 4.30 -14.39
CA ARG A 297 -13.96 5.40 -14.41
C ARG A 297 -12.58 4.91 -14.81
N LEU A 298 -12.18 3.74 -14.32
CA LEU A 298 -10.90 3.15 -14.64
C LEU A 298 -10.74 2.90 -16.16
N GLU A 299 -11.78 2.42 -16.84
CA GLU A 299 -11.77 2.26 -18.30
C GLU A 299 -11.69 3.60 -19.06
N MET A 300 -12.22 4.69 -18.49
CA MET A 300 -12.12 6.03 -19.11
C MET A 300 -10.74 6.68 -18.94
N ILE A 301 -10.03 6.36 -17.86
CA ILE A 301 -8.71 6.94 -17.56
C ILE A 301 -7.58 6.15 -18.25
N LYS A 302 -7.79 4.88 -18.48
CA LYS A 302 -6.87 3.91 -19.09
C LYS A 302 -6.61 4.22 -20.58
#